data_c6d800b4e23a5c0ec1d7edae8e2bd36f
#
_entry.id   c6d800b4e23a5c0ec1d7edae8e2bd36f
#
_cell.length_a   1.000
_cell.length_b   1.000
_cell.length_c   1.000
_cell.angle_alpha   90.00
_cell.angle_beta   90.00
_cell.angle_gamma   90.00
#
_symmetry.space_group_name_H-M   'P 1'
#
loop_
_entity.id
_entity.type
_entity.pdbx_description
1 polymer ?
#
loop_
_entity_poly.entity_id
_entity_poly.type
_entity_poly.pdbx_seq_one_letter_code
_entity_poly.pdbx_strand_id
1 'polypeptide(L)'
;EILIGLVGSEMCIRDSFLTWLKTPENIFKDAHVYLVIIFLGLPLTVLYNFCFGILMAFGDSKKSTMFMAVSTVINIFLDLFLVVVVKWGVAGAAVATIFSQGIAGVLSAVYIFKKYKLLFPVNADERKFHPYYMKNIIKMCMPMGLQYSITAIGAIILQFYVNALGEDAIAGFTSGYKIKNLILCPLNALGTALSSFVGQNFGAKRFDRISEGFKRTLEIGLIYSV
;
A
#
# COMPACT_ATOMS: atom_id res chain seq x y z
N GLU A 1 -12.33 13.71 -23.51
CA GLU A 1 -13.60 13.00 -23.29
C GLU A 1 -13.45 11.72 -22.45
N ILE A 2 -12.45 10.86 -22.69
CA ILE A 2 -12.21 9.62 -21.91
C ILE A 2 -11.87 9.95 -20.44
N LEU A 3 -11.08 10.99 -20.18
CA LEU A 3 -10.74 11.43 -18.81
C LEU A 3 -11.96 11.99 -18.06
N ILE A 4 -12.85 12.70 -18.75
CA ILE A 4 -14.10 13.26 -18.18
C ILE A 4 -15.09 12.12 -17.87
N GLY A 5 -15.16 11.11 -18.73
CA GLY A 5 -15.99 9.91 -18.49
C GLY A 5 -15.51 9.06 -17.32
N LEU A 6 -14.18 8.88 -17.15
CA LEU A 6 -13.57 8.21 -16.01
C LEU A 6 -13.85 8.98 -14.69
N VAL A 7 -13.65 10.29 -14.69
CA VAL A 7 -13.93 11.14 -13.51
C VAL A 7 -15.43 11.11 -13.15
N GLY A 8 -16.31 11.09 -14.14
CA GLY A 8 -17.77 11.01 -13.91
C GLY A 8 -18.20 9.68 -13.32
N SER A 9 -17.68 8.55 -13.79
CA SER A 9 -18.00 7.22 -13.26
C SER A 9 -17.41 7.02 -11.86
N GLU A 10 -16.21 7.54 -11.59
CA GLU A 10 -15.60 7.53 -10.26
C GLU A 10 -16.39 8.36 -9.25
N MET A 11 -17.00 9.49 -9.67
CA MET A 11 -17.88 10.28 -8.81
C MET A 11 -19.13 9.50 -8.38
N CYS A 12 -19.79 8.80 -9.29
CA CYS A 12 -20.98 8.01 -8.97
C CYS A 12 -20.69 6.83 -8.03
N ILE A 13 -19.58 6.11 -8.26
CA ILE A 13 -19.17 4.97 -7.42
C ILE A 13 -18.86 5.45 -6.01
N ARG A 14 -18.19 6.56 -5.87
CA ARG A 14 -17.76 7.15 -4.60
C ARG A 14 -18.91 7.65 -3.75
N ASP A 15 -19.85 8.37 -4.35
CA ASP A 15 -21.01 8.91 -3.63
C ASP A 15 -21.92 7.77 -3.15
N SER A 16 -22.11 6.75 -4.00
CA SER A 16 -22.80 5.53 -3.63
C SER A 16 -22.11 4.77 -2.50
N PHE A 17 -20.76 4.74 -2.50
CA PHE A 17 -19.98 4.04 -1.48
C PHE A 17 -20.09 4.72 -0.10
N LEU A 18 -19.98 6.05 -0.02
CA LEU A 18 -20.14 6.79 1.24
C LEU A 18 -21.57 6.73 1.79
N THR A 19 -22.55 6.78 0.90
CA THR A 19 -23.96 6.62 1.28
C THR A 19 -24.25 5.20 1.77
N TRP A 20 -23.70 4.19 1.11
CA TRP A 20 -23.83 2.80 1.51
C TRP A 20 -23.19 2.52 2.88
N LEU A 21 -22.06 3.17 3.19
CA LEU A 21 -21.38 3.09 4.48
C LEU A 21 -22.10 3.84 5.60
N LYS A 22 -23.24 4.51 5.32
CA LYS A 22 -23.96 5.35 6.28
C LYS A 22 -23.04 6.36 6.97
N THR A 23 -22.19 7.02 6.18
CA THR A 23 -21.27 8.05 6.68
C THR A 23 -22.10 9.20 7.26
N PRO A 24 -21.85 9.67 8.50
CA PRO A 24 -22.55 10.79 9.10
C PRO A 24 -22.45 12.06 8.24
N GLU A 25 -23.54 12.83 8.14
CA GLU A 25 -23.62 14.01 7.25
C GLU A 25 -22.59 15.10 7.59
N ASN A 26 -22.23 15.23 8.86
CA ASN A 26 -21.27 16.22 9.34
C ASN A 26 -19.86 16.01 8.80
N ILE A 27 -19.47 14.76 8.46
CA ILE A 27 -18.13 14.41 7.93
C ILE A 27 -18.17 13.99 6.46
N PHE A 28 -19.37 13.89 5.86
CA PHE A 28 -19.54 13.39 4.50
C PHE A 28 -18.74 14.20 3.47
N LYS A 29 -18.82 15.53 3.56
CA LYS A 29 -18.12 16.43 2.63
C LYS A 29 -16.60 16.27 2.71
N ASP A 30 -16.04 16.16 3.91
CA ASP A 30 -14.61 16.01 4.14
C ASP A 30 -14.12 14.62 3.67
N ALA A 31 -14.89 13.57 3.99
CA ALA A 31 -14.60 12.22 3.51
C ALA A 31 -14.64 12.13 1.97
N HIS A 32 -15.60 12.81 1.35
CA HIS A 32 -15.72 12.90 -0.10
C HIS A 32 -14.47 13.56 -0.73
N VAL A 33 -14.08 14.74 -0.24
CA VAL A 33 -12.90 15.45 -0.75
C VAL A 33 -11.63 14.61 -0.57
N TYR A 34 -11.48 13.97 0.59
CA TYR A 34 -10.36 13.06 0.87
C TYR A 34 -10.28 11.94 -0.17
N LEU A 35 -11.38 11.24 -0.41
CA LEU A 35 -11.43 10.14 -1.38
C LEU A 35 -11.12 10.60 -2.80
N VAL A 36 -11.64 11.76 -3.23
CA VAL A 36 -11.31 12.33 -4.55
C VAL A 36 -9.80 12.47 -4.72
N ILE A 37 -9.16 13.12 -3.75
CA ILE A 37 -7.73 13.40 -3.82
C ILE A 37 -6.95 12.09 -3.82
N ILE A 38 -7.31 11.11 -2.98
CA ILE A 38 -6.65 9.80 -2.94
C ILE A 38 -6.80 9.06 -4.27
N PHE A 39 -8.01 9.03 -4.86
CA PHE A 39 -8.23 8.38 -6.15
C PHE A 39 -7.43 9.03 -7.28
N LEU A 40 -7.38 10.36 -7.33
CA LEU A 40 -6.55 11.08 -8.30
C LEU A 40 -5.04 10.81 -8.09
N GLY A 41 -4.63 10.53 -6.85
CA GLY A 41 -3.26 10.21 -6.48
C GLY A 41 -2.87 8.73 -6.69
N LEU A 42 -3.83 7.84 -6.99
CA LEU A 42 -3.56 6.41 -7.18
C LEU A 42 -2.37 6.10 -8.12
N PRO A 43 -2.19 6.78 -9.28
CA PRO A 43 -1.04 6.52 -10.14
C PRO A 43 0.30 6.74 -9.45
N LEU A 44 0.41 7.75 -8.59
CA LEU A 44 1.64 8.02 -7.82
C LEU A 44 1.87 6.96 -6.73
N THR A 45 0.79 6.56 -6.06
CA THR A 45 0.83 5.47 -5.07
C THR A 45 1.24 4.14 -5.71
N VAL A 46 0.70 3.83 -6.88
CA VAL A 46 1.06 2.62 -7.65
C VAL A 46 2.53 2.67 -8.06
N LEU A 47 3.00 3.81 -8.57
CA LEU A 47 4.41 4.01 -8.93
C LEU A 47 5.33 3.76 -7.72
N TYR A 48 5.00 4.35 -6.56
CA TYR A 48 5.75 4.15 -5.33
C TYR A 48 5.81 2.69 -4.91
N ASN A 49 4.65 2.01 -4.84
CA ASN A 49 4.57 0.61 -4.43
C ASN A 49 5.28 -0.32 -5.43
N PHE A 50 5.18 -0.05 -6.72
CA PHE A 50 5.87 -0.80 -7.77
C PHE A 50 7.40 -0.69 -7.62
N CYS A 51 7.93 0.53 -7.48
CA CYS A 51 9.36 0.74 -7.27
C CYS A 51 9.85 0.13 -5.96
N PHE A 52 9.06 0.24 -4.88
CA PHE A 52 9.34 -0.41 -3.60
C PHE A 52 9.44 -1.93 -3.76
N GLY A 53 8.49 -2.56 -4.45
CA GLY A 53 8.49 -4.00 -4.71
C GLY A 53 9.69 -4.45 -5.53
N ILE A 54 10.09 -3.69 -6.55
CA ILE A 54 11.29 -3.97 -7.36
C ILE A 54 12.54 -3.97 -6.47
N LEU A 55 12.75 -2.93 -5.66
CA LEU A 55 13.92 -2.83 -4.77
C LEU A 55 13.96 -3.98 -3.76
N MET A 56 12.82 -4.36 -3.20
CA MET A 56 12.71 -5.50 -2.30
C MET A 56 13.05 -6.82 -3.01
N ALA A 57 12.59 -7.02 -4.24
CA ALA A 57 12.89 -8.21 -5.04
C ALA A 57 14.39 -8.35 -5.35
N PHE A 58 15.08 -7.22 -5.59
CA PHE A 58 16.53 -7.19 -5.78
C PHE A 58 17.35 -7.30 -4.49
N GLY A 59 16.70 -7.38 -3.33
CA GLY A 59 17.39 -7.44 -2.04
C GLY A 59 17.96 -6.10 -1.56
N ASP A 60 17.64 -5.00 -2.24
CA ASP A 60 18.08 -3.66 -1.84
C ASP A 60 17.09 -3.04 -0.81
N SER A 61 16.76 -3.83 0.21
CA SER A 61 15.82 -3.46 1.25
C SER A 61 16.25 -2.19 2.01
N LYS A 62 17.57 -1.97 2.15
CA LYS A 62 18.09 -0.75 2.80
C LYS A 62 17.67 0.52 2.05
N LYS A 63 17.77 0.53 0.71
CA LYS A 63 17.35 1.68 -0.09
C LYS A 63 15.84 1.82 -0.15
N SER A 64 15.12 0.72 -0.25
CA SER A 64 13.66 0.70 -0.18
C SER A 64 13.16 1.32 1.13
N THR A 65 13.70 0.89 2.27
CA THR A 65 13.36 1.45 3.61
C THR A 65 13.77 2.92 3.73
N MET A 66 14.93 3.31 3.17
CA MET A 66 15.35 4.71 3.18
C MET A 66 14.36 5.62 2.42
N PHE A 67 13.91 5.22 1.23
CA PHE A 67 12.91 6.02 0.48
C PHE A 67 11.57 6.07 1.19
N MET A 68 11.18 4.98 1.87
CA MET A 68 9.98 4.98 2.72
C MET A 68 10.12 5.96 3.89
N ALA A 69 11.27 5.97 4.56
CA ALA A 69 11.54 6.92 5.66
C ALA A 69 11.52 8.37 5.16
N VAL A 70 12.12 8.65 4.02
CA VAL A 70 12.06 9.98 3.38
C VAL A 70 10.62 10.38 3.08
N SER A 71 9.81 9.48 2.51
CA SER A 71 8.39 9.72 2.28
C SER A 71 7.65 10.08 3.56
N THR A 72 7.89 9.32 4.64
CA THR A 72 7.24 9.54 5.94
C THR A 72 7.63 10.91 6.53
N VAL A 73 8.90 11.28 6.48
CA VAL A 73 9.37 12.58 6.97
C VAL A 73 8.73 13.72 6.17
N ILE A 74 8.73 13.63 4.84
CA ILE A 74 8.09 14.64 3.98
C ILE A 74 6.59 14.71 4.28
N ASN A 75 5.91 13.56 4.45
CA ASN A 75 4.50 13.53 4.79
C ASN A 75 4.20 14.28 6.10
N ILE A 76 4.95 14.00 7.17
CA ILE A 76 4.76 14.71 8.47
C ILE A 76 4.92 16.22 8.31
N PHE A 77 5.95 16.68 7.60
CA PHE A 77 6.15 18.10 7.37
C PHE A 77 5.02 18.74 6.54
N LEU A 78 4.59 18.06 5.47
CA LEU A 78 3.51 18.53 4.64
C LEU A 78 2.16 18.51 5.35
N ASP A 79 1.89 17.49 6.16
CA ASP A 79 0.68 17.43 7.00
C ASP A 79 0.62 18.63 7.96
N LEU A 80 1.69 18.87 8.70
CA LEU A 80 1.75 20.03 9.61
C LEU A 80 1.58 21.35 8.84
N PHE A 81 2.24 21.49 7.70
CA PHE A 81 2.15 22.71 6.91
C PHE A 81 0.76 22.90 6.31
N LEU A 82 0.20 21.90 5.62
CA LEU A 82 -1.07 22.05 4.92
C LEU A 82 -2.28 22.08 5.88
N VAL A 83 -2.22 21.31 6.99
CA VAL A 83 -3.33 21.24 7.92
C VAL A 83 -3.31 22.40 8.91
N VAL A 84 -2.13 22.73 9.47
CA VAL A 84 -2.03 23.73 10.55
C VAL A 84 -1.83 25.14 10.02
N VAL A 85 -0.90 25.33 9.04
CA VAL A 85 -0.56 26.64 8.51
C VAL A 85 -1.54 27.09 7.43
N VAL A 86 -1.74 26.24 6.43
CA VAL A 86 -2.63 26.55 5.27
C VAL A 86 -4.11 26.32 5.61
N LYS A 87 -4.40 25.53 6.67
CA LYS A 87 -5.76 25.22 7.17
C LYS A 87 -6.65 24.51 6.14
N TRP A 88 -6.04 23.66 5.31
CA TRP A 88 -6.80 22.85 4.34
C TRP A 88 -7.51 21.63 4.98
N GLY A 89 -7.34 21.42 6.29
CA GLY A 89 -8.00 20.32 7.00
C GLY A 89 -7.70 18.96 6.39
N VAL A 90 -8.76 18.19 6.17
CA VAL A 90 -8.68 16.79 5.65
C VAL A 90 -8.11 16.74 4.22
N ALA A 91 -8.41 17.73 3.38
CA ALA A 91 -7.85 17.83 2.04
C ALA A 91 -6.31 17.98 2.07
N GLY A 92 -5.80 18.76 3.02
CA GLY A 92 -4.36 18.93 3.22
C GLY A 92 -3.66 17.62 3.53
N ALA A 93 -4.22 16.81 4.42
CA ALA A 93 -3.68 15.49 4.77
C ALA A 93 -3.67 14.52 3.57
N ALA A 94 -4.73 14.53 2.75
CA ALA A 94 -4.78 13.71 1.55
C ALA A 94 -3.68 14.12 0.54
N VAL A 95 -3.54 15.42 0.28
CA VAL A 95 -2.52 15.96 -0.63
C VAL A 95 -1.11 15.65 -0.11
N ALA A 96 -0.85 15.85 1.18
CA ALA A 96 0.45 15.54 1.78
C ALA A 96 0.84 14.07 1.59
N THR A 97 -0.11 13.15 1.78
CA THR A 97 0.10 11.72 1.60
C THR A 97 0.48 11.37 0.17
N ILE A 98 -0.28 11.85 -0.81
CA ILE A 98 -0.03 11.55 -2.22
C ILE A 98 1.28 12.17 -2.70
N PHE A 99 1.54 13.42 -2.29
CA PHE A 99 2.74 14.15 -2.71
C PHE A 99 4.00 13.51 -2.16
N SER A 100 4.01 13.09 -0.89
CA SER A 100 5.14 12.42 -0.26
C SER A 100 5.42 11.06 -0.91
N GLN A 101 4.38 10.27 -1.20
CA GLN A 101 4.52 9.01 -1.94
C GLN A 101 4.99 9.24 -3.38
N GLY A 102 4.49 10.27 -4.04
CA GLY A 102 4.92 10.65 -5.38
C GLY A 102 6.40 10.97 -5.45
N ILE A 103 6.91 11.80 -4.52
CA ILE A 103 8.33 12.13 -4.43
C ILE A 103 9.15 10.85 -4.21
N ALA A 104 8.78 10.02 -3.25
CA ALA A 104 9.50 8.77 -2.98
C ALA A 104 9.45 7.79 -4.16
N GLY A 105 8.31 7.71 -4.85
CA GLY A 105 8.15 6.93 -6.08
C GLY A 105 9.10 7.38 -7.19
N VAL A 106 9.15 8.69 -7.44
CA VAL A 106 10.06 9.27 -8.45
C VAL A 106 11.52 9.06 -8.06
N LEU A 107 11.90 9.32 -6.81
CA LEU A 107 13.27 9.07 -6.33
C LEU A 107 13.67 7.61 -6.45
N SER A 108 12.78 6.69 -6.08
CA SER A 108 12.99 5.25 -6.21
C SER A 108 13.14 4.84 -7.69
N ALA A 109 12.28 5.36 -8.58
CA ALA A 109 12.37 5.12 -10.01
C ALA A 109 13.69 5.60 -10.58
N VAL A 110 14.10 6.83 -10.30
CA VAL A 110 15.39 7.38 -10.74
C VAL A 110 16.57 6.53 -10.25
N TYR A 111 16.51 6.07 -8.99
CA TYR A 111 17.54 5.20 -8.44
C TYR A 111 17.60 3.85 -9.16
N ILE A 112 16.44 3.23 -9.44
CA ILE A 112 16.33 1.97 -10.18
C ILE A 112 16.90 2.15 -11.59
N PHE A 113 16.51 3.21 -12.30
CA PHE A 113 17.02 3.50 -13.65
C PHE A 113 18.54 3.69 -13.70
N LYS A 114 19.12 4.31 -12.68
CA LYS A 114 20.57 4.55 -12.61
C LYS A 114 21.35 3.30 -12.23
N LYS A 115 20.89 2.54 -11.24
CA LYS A 115 21.62 1.40 -10.66
C LYS A 115 21.39 0.11 -11.44
N TYR A 116 20.18 -0.12 -11.89
CA TYR A 116 19.77 -1.39 -12.51
C TYR A 116 19.52 -1.21 -14.02
N LYS A 117 20.46 -0.61 -14.75
CA LYS A 117 20.36 -0.41 -16.20
C LYS A 117 20.08 -1.70 -16.97
N LEU A 118 20.54 -2.85 -16.47
CA LEU A 118 20.30 -4.18 -17.05
C LEU A 118 18.82 -4.59 -17.06
N LEU A 119 17.95 -3.96 -16.25
CA LEU A 119 16.50 -4.23 -16.23
C LEU A 119 15.77 -3.67 -17.46
N PHE A 120 16.42 -2.73 -18.16
CA PHE A 120 15.79 -2.10 -19.30
C PHE A 120 16.21 -2.83 -20.56
N PRO A 121 15.23 -3.27 -21.35
CA PRO A 121 15.52 -4.05 -22.56
C PRO A 121 16.36 -3.23 -23.52
N VAL A 122 17.52 -3.77 -23.87
CA VAL A 122 18.44 -3.17 -24.85
C VAL A 122 17.98 -3.57 -26.25
N ASN A 123 17.48 -4.79 -26.42
CA ASN A 123 17.06 -5.34 -27.70
C ASN A 123 15.57 -5.16 -27.97
N ALA A 124 15.20 -4.97 -29.26
CA ALA A 124 13.81 -4.83 -29.65
C ALA A 124 12.97 -6.07 -29.32
N ASP A 125 13.57 -7.26 -29.32
CA ASP A 125 12.87 -8.53 -28.98
C ASP A 125 12.52 -8.62 -27.49
N GLU A 126 13.35 -8.07 -26.62
CA GLU A 126 13.08 -8.02 -25.17
C GLU A 126 11.95 -7.05 -24.79
N ARG A 127 11.62 -6.11 -25.70
CA ARG A 127 10.48 -5.18 -25.53
C ARG A 127 9.14 -5.79 -25.92
N LYS A 128 9.16 -6.97 -26.55
CA LYS A 128 7.91 -7.65 -26.92
C LYS A 128 7.16 -8.17 -25.70
N PHE A 129 5.84 -8.14 -25.81
CA PHE A 129 4.98 -8.70 -24.80
C PHE A 129 5.16 -10.23 -24.76
N HIS A 130 5.57 -10.76 -23.60
CA HIS A 130 5.76 -12.18 -23.38
C HIS A 130 4.57 -12.76 -22.59
N PRO A 131 3.60 -13.41 -23.23
CA PRO A 131 2.39 -13.88 -22.56
C PRO A 131 2.65 -14.92 -21.46
N TYR A 132 3.74 -15.68 -21.57
CA TYR A 132 4.15 -16.64 -20.54
C TYR A 132 4.44 -15.98 -19.19
N TYR A 133 5.25 -14.93 -19.16
CA TYR A 133 5.58 -14.20 -17.93
C TYR A 133 4.36 -13.47 -17.37
N MET A 134 3.55 -12.88 -18.26
CA MET A 134 2.32 -12.19 -17.85
C MET A 134 1.34 -13.17 -17.20
N LYS A 135 1.13 -14.35 -17.79
CA LYS A 135 0.26 -15.39 -17.23
C LYS A 135 0.73 -15.82 -15.82
N ASN A 136 2.04 -15.97 -15.61
CA ASN A 136 2.59 -16.34 -14.31
C ASN A 136 2.37 -15.23 -13.28
N ILE A 137 2.58 -13.96 -13.65
CA ILE A 137 2.32 -12.80 -12.78
C ILE A 137 0.84 -12.77 -12.38
N ILE A 138 -0.07 -12.86 -13.35
CA ILE A 138 -1.52 -12.84 -13.08
C ILE A 138 -1.90 -14.00 -12.17
N LYS A 139 -1.39 -15.22 -12.42
CA LYS A 139 -1.66 -16.40 -11.59
C LYS A 139 -1.21 -16.22 -10.14
N MET A 140 -0.15 -15.46 -9.88
CA MET A 140 0.32 -15.13 -8.52
C MET A 140 -0.45 -13.95 -7.92
N CYS A 141 -0.72 -12.91 -8.70
CA CYS A 141 -1.39 -11.71 -8.21
C CYS A 141 -2.88 -11.92 -7.90
N MET A 142 -3.57 -12.76 -8.69
CA MET A 142 -5.01 -13.00 -8.50
C MET A 142 -5.38 -13.54 -7.11
N PRO A 143 -4.76 -14.62 -6.59
CA PRO A 143 -5.08 -15.11 -5.24
C PRO A 143 -4.76 -14.08 -4.16
N MET A 144 -3.66 -13.35 -4.29
CA MET A 144 -3.30 -12.28 -3.33
C MET A 144 -4.32 -11.14 -3.38
N GLY A 145 -4.73 -10.70 -4.57
CA GLY A 145 -5.76 -9.68 -4.74
C GLY A 145 -7.09 -10.11 -4.12
N LEU A 146 -7.53 -11.35 -4.36
CA LEU A 146 -8.74 -11.91 -3.74
C LEU A 146 -8.62 -11.97 -2.21
N GLN A 147 -7.48 -12.39 -1.68
CA GLN A 147 -7.24 -12.44 -0.23
C GLN A 147 -7.41 -11.05 0.40
N TYR A 148 -6.78 -10.02 -0.16
CA TYR A 148 -6.91 -8.64 0.32
C TYR A 148 -8.35 -8.11 0.17
N SER A 149 -9.00 -8.41 -0.95
CA SER A 149 -10.39 -7.99 -1.19
C SER A 149 -11.36 -8.61 -0.19
N ILE A 150 -11.25 -9.91 0.08
CA ILE A 150 -12.10 -10.60 1.07
C ILE A 150 -11.88 -10.01 2.47
N THR A 151 -10.62 -9.77 2.84
CA THR A 151 -10.28 -9.15 4.14
C THR A 151 -10.84 -7.73 4.23
N ALA A 152 -10.75 -6.93 3.16
CA ALA A 152 -11.30 -5.59 3.12
C ALA A 152 -12.83 -5.58 3.22
N ILE A 153 -13.51 -6.48 2.49
CA ILE A 153 -14.97 -6.64 2.58
C ILE A 153 -15.38 -7.00 4.01
N GLY A 154 -14.68 -7.93 4.65
CA GLY A 154 -14.94 -8.29 6.04
C GLY A 154 -14.77 -7.10 7.00
N ALA A 155 -13.76 -6.28 6.81
CA ALA A 155 -13.54 -5.08 7.61
C ALA A 155 -14.65 -4.03 7.38
N ILE A 156 -15.12 -3.86 6.14
CA ILE A 156 -16.23 -2.95 5.80
C ILE A 156 -17.53 -3.40 6.46
N ILE A 157 -17.86 -4.69 6.38
CA ILE A 157 -19.06 -5.25 7.03
C ILE A 157 -18.98 -5.04 8.54
N LEU A 158 -17.84 -5.31 9.15
CA LEU A 158 -17.64 -5.09 10.57
C LEU A 158 -17.81 -3.61 10.94
N GLN A 159 -17.23 -2.70 10.17
CA GLN A 159 -17.38 -1.26 10.39
C GLN A 159 -18.83 -0.81 10.28
N PHE A 160 -19.61 -1.35 9.34
CA PHE A 160 -21.03 -1.06 9.20
C PHE A 160 -21.82 -1.39 10.48
N TYR A 161 -21.56 -2.56 11.08
CA TYR A 161 -22.23 -2.94 12.33
C TYR A 161 -21.74 -2.12 13.52
N VAL A 162 -20.46 -1.80 13.59
CA VAL A 162 -19.89 -0.94 14.65
C VAL A 162 -20.51 0.46 14.58
N ASN A 163 -20.68 1.01 13.39
CA ASN A 163 -21.32 2.32 13.21
C ASN A 163 -22.78 2.35 13.70
N ALA A 164 -23.48 1.22 13.62
CA ALA A 164 -24.84 1.10 14.11
C ALA A 164 -24.95 1.10 15.66
N LEU A 165 -23.84 0.85 16.39
CA LEU A 165 -23.80 0.81 17.85
C LEU A 165 -23.56 2.18 18.50
N GLY A 166 -23.32 3.24 17.71
CA GLY A 166 -23.14 4.61 18.18
C GLY A 166 -21.68 5.04 18.36
N GLU A 167 -21.51 6.31 18.69
CA GLU A 167 -20.20 6.98 18.68
C GLU A 167 -19.20 6.40 19.68
N ASP A 168 -19.64 6.03 20.89
CA ASP A 168 -18.79 5.43 21.91
C ASP A 168 -18.22 4.07 21.47
N ALA A 169 -19.04 3.27 20.80
CA ALA A 169 -18.62 1.98 20.25
C ALA A 169 -17.60 2.16 19.11
N ILE A 170 -17.80 3.15 18.25
CA ILE A 170 -16.87 3.50 17.17
C ILE A 170 -15.53 3.92 17.75
N ALA A 171 -15.52 4.79 18.76
CA ALA A 171 -14.30 5.25 19.42
C ALA A 171 -13.52 4.11 20.07
N GLY A 172 -14.21 3.25 20.82
CA GLY A 172 -13.64 2.07 21.47
C GLY A 172 -13.06 1.08 20.45
N PHE A 173 -13.84 0.74 19.41
CA PHE A 173 -13.40 -0.15 18.34
C PHE A 173 -12.18 0.38 17.59
N THR A 174 -12.19 1.67 17.22
CA THR A 174 -11.09 2.30 16.51
C THR A 174 -9.81 2.30 17.33
N SER A 175 -9.92 2.58 18.63
CA SER A 175 -8.78 2.55 19.55
C SER A 175 -8.20 1.15 19.69
N GLY A 176 -9.07 0.14 19.90
CA GLY A 176 -8.66 -1.26 19.95
C GLY A 176 -8.03 -1.75 18.64
N TYR A 177 -8.58 -1.33 17.51
CA TYR A 177 -8.04 -1.66 16.20
C TYR A 177 -6.65 -1.07 15.95
N LYS A 178 -6.38 0.17 16.41
CA LYS A 178 -5.06 0.79 16.36
C LYS A 178 -4.03 0.02 17.19
N ILE A 179 -4.40 -0.37 18.42
CA ILE A 179 -3.53 -1.17 19.30
C ILE A 179 -3.23 -2.53 18.67
N LYS A 180 -4.26 -3.22 18.18
CA LYS A 180 -4.11 -4.49 17.45
C LYS A 180 -3.12 -4.37 16.29
N ASN A 181 -3.25 -3.34 15.45
CA ASN A 181 -2.38 -3.14 14.31
C ASN A 181 -0.93 -2.87 14.73
N LEU A 182 -0.71 -2.12 15.83
CA LEU A 182 0.62 -1.89 16.37
C LEU A 182 1.29 -3.20 16.81
N ILE A 183 0.54 -4.06 17.51
CA ILE A 183 1.04 -5.37 17.97
C ILE A 183 1.32 -6.30 16.77
N LEU A 184 0.50 -6.28 15.73
CA LEU A 184 0.68 -7.14 14.56
C LEU A 184 1.74 -6.63 13.58
N CYS A 185 2.18 -5.38 13.69
CA CYS A 185 3.15 -4.77 12.77
C CYS A 185 4.46 -5.57 12.64
N PRO A 186 5.13 -6.02 13.72
CA PRO A 186 6.36 -6.82 13.61
C PRO A 186 6.13 -8.18 12.94
N LEU A 187 4.99 -8.82 13.17
CA LEU A 187 4.66 -10.11 12.54
C LEU A 187 4.45 -9.95 11.03
N ASN A 188 3.77 -8.87 10.61
CA ASN A 188 3.61 -8.55 9.20
C ASN A 188 4.97 -8.24 8.53
N ALA A 189 5.85 -7.54 9.23
CA ALA A 189 7.22 -7.26 8.77
C ALA A 189 8.02 -8.55 8.59
N LEU A 190 7.93 -9.50 9.53
CA LEU A 190 8.56 -10.82 9.43
C LEU A 190 8.02 -11.60 8.22
N GLY A 191 6.72 -11.58 7.97
CA GLY A 191 6.10 -12.21 6.80
C GLY A 191 6.63 -11.64 5.48
N THR A 192 6.73 -10.33 5.39
CA THR A 192 7.27 -9.63 4.20
C THR A 192 8.76 -9.95 4.00
N ALA A 193 9.56 -9.95 5.07
CA ALA A 193 10.96 -10.29 5.02
C ALA A 193 11.18 -11.74 4.57
N LEU A 194 10.40 -12.68 5.12
CA LEU A 194 10.44 -14.09 4.74
C LEU A 194 10.07 -14.28 3.27
N SER A 195 9.02 -13.61 2.79
CA SER A 195 8.59 -13.67 1.39
C SER A 195 9.72 -13.24 0.44
N SER A 196 10.39 -12.12 0.72
CA SER A 196 11.53 -11.65 -0.07
C SER A 196 12.71 -12.62 -0.02
N PHE A 197 13.02 -13.15 1.17
CA PHE A 197 14.09 -14.12 1.37
C PHE A 197 13.84 -15.43 0.60
N VAL A 198 12.61 -15.95 0.69
CA VAL A 198 12.21 -17.15 -0.04
C VAL A 198 12.28 -16.92 -1.55
N GLY A 199 11.77 -15.81 -2.07
CA GLY A 199 11.80 -15.47 -3.49
C GLY A 199 13.23 -15.44 -4.05
N GLN A 200 14.16 -14.81 -3.35
CA GLN A 200 15.56 -14.72 -3.76
C GLN A 200 16.28 -16.09 -3.73
N ASN A 201 16.09 -16.87 -2.67
CA ASN A 201 16.72 -18.18 -2.54
C ASN A 201 16.07 -19.22 -3.48
N PHE A 202 14.79 -19.09 -3.78
CA PHE A 202 14.12 -19.91 -4.79
C PHE A 202 14.68 -19.66 -6.18
N GLY A 203 14.86 -18.40 -6.57
CA GLY A 203 15.51 -18.03 -7.83
C GLY A 203 16.95 -18.54 -7.92
N ALA A 204 17.66 -18.58 -6.79
CA ALA A 204 19.03 -19.12 -6.69
C ALA A 204 19.07 -20.65 -6.51
N LYS A 205 17.92 -21.35 -6.50
CA LYS A 205 17.79 -22.81 -6.27
C LYS A 205 18.39 -23.30 -4.93
N ARG A 206 18.41 -22.42 -3.90
CA ARG A 206 18.96 -22.70 -2.57
C ARG A 206 17.85 -23.10 -1.60
N PHE A 207 17.27 -24.27 -1.80
CA PHE A 207 16.13 -24.77 -1.01
C PHE A 207 16.48 -25.07 0.44
N ASP A 208 17.73 -25.46 0.72
CA ASP A 208 18.31 -25.60 2.05
C ASP A 208 18.11 -24.35 2.90
N ARG A 209 18.45 -23.17 2.34
CA ARG A 209 18.32 -21.89 3.03
C ARG A 209 16.86 -21.48 3.25
N ILE A 210 15.96 -21.83 2.32
CA ILE A 210 14.53 -21.56 2.46
C ILE A 210 13.98 -22.27 3.70
N SER A 211 14.32 -23.57 3.85
CA SER A 211 13.86 -24.35 5.00
C SER A 211 14.39 -23.79 6.34
N GLU A 212 15.66 -23.41 6.38
CA GLU A 212 16.25 -22.81 7.57
C GLU A 212 15.63 -21.44 7.87
N GLY A 213 15.49 -20.56 6.87
CA GLY A 213 14.89 -19.25 7.02
C GLY A 213 13.46 -19.33 7.54
N PHE A 214 12.67 -20.28 7.03
CA PHE A 214 11.31 -20.52 7.53
C PHE A 214 11.29 -20.91 9.00
N LYS A 215 12.14 -21.86 9.42
CA LYS A 215 12.23 -22.29 10.83
C LYS A 215 12.60 -21.12 11.73
N ARG A 216 13.64 -20.35 11.38
CA ARG A 216 14.07 -19.18 12.17
C ARG A 216 12.99 -18.09 12.27
N THR A 217 12.29 -17.84 11.18
CA THR A 217 11.18 -16.88 11.19
C THR A 217 10.03 -17.35 12.11
N LEU A 218 9.72 -18.64 12.09
CA LEU A 218 8.71 -19.22 12.96
C LEU A 218 9.12 -19.12 14.44
N GLU A 219 10.38 -19.45 14.76
CA GLU A 219 10.93 -19.30 16.13
C GLU A 219 10.81 -17.85 16.63
N ILE A 220 11.22 -16.87 15.82
CA ILE A 220 11.11 -15.45 16.17
C ILE A 220 9.64 -15.03 16.35
N GLY A 221 8.76 -15.46 15.46
CA GLY A 221 7.32 -15.18 15.55
C GLY A 221 6.69 -15.77 16.81
N LEU A 222 7.05 -16.99 17.19
CA LEU A 222 6.58 -17.63 18.42
C LEU A 222 7.09 -16.90 19.67
N ILE A 223 8.38 -16.54 19.72
CA ILE A 223 8.95 -15.78 20.84
C ILE A 223 8.26 -14.42 21.00
N TYR A 224 7.92 -13.78 19.89
CA TYR A 224 7.21 -12.50 19.94
C TYR A 224 5.75 -12.63 20.39
N SER A 225 5.12 -13.78 20.17
CA SER A 225 3.70 -14.03 20.48
C SER A 225 3.46 -14.42 21.95
N VAL A 226 4.50 -14.78 22.71
CA VAL A 226 4.49 -15.11 24.14
C VAL A 226 4.83 -13.89 24.98
#